data_3011cd41a6d4b8be3893277a25d65dd6
#
_entry.id   3011cd41a6d4b8be3893277a25d65dd6
#
_cell.length_a   1.000
_cell.length_b   1.000
_cell.length_c   1.000
_cell.angle_alpha   90.00
_cell.angle_beta   90.00
_cell.angle_gamma   90.00
#
_symmetry.space_group_name_H-M   'P 1'
#
loop_
_entity.id
_entity.type
_entity.pdbx_description
1 polymer ?
#
loop_
_entity_poly.entity_id
_entity_poly.type
_entity_poly.pdbx_seq_one_letter_code
_entity_poly.pdbx_strand_id
1 'polypeptide(L)'
;MPAMSVTAKLQRHAGNSYGYRFEGGDRCVVYSTDSEHKFTEPDESTSFARFFRNADVVIFDAMYSLADAISVKADWGHSSNIVGVELCQRAGARHLCLFHHEPASSDDTIDRVVKDTRRYEEITRTGAPLYVSAAYDAMEIDL
;
A
#
# COMPACT_ATOMS: atom_id res chain seq x y z
N MET A 1 -23.57 -17.67 -5.07
CA MET A 1 -22.58 -16.61 -4.81
C MET A 1 -21.59 -16.57 -5.95
N PRO A 2 -21.18 -15.40 -6.43
CA PRO A 2 -20.09 -15.34 -7.38
C PRO A 2 -18.84 -15.96 -6.75
N ALA A 3 -18.06 -16.71 -7.52
CA ALA A 3 -16.83 -17.30 -7.04
C ALA A 3 -15.82 -16.20 -6.70
N MET A 4 -15.19 -16.29 -5.55
CA MET A 4 -14.09 -15.42 -5.14
C MET A 4 -12.78 -16.20 -5.25
N SER A 5 -11.78 -15.61 -5.89
CA SER A 5 -10.42 -16.14 -5.90
C SER A 5 -9.54 -15.37 -4.90
N VAL A 6 -8.59 -16.07 -4.30
CA VAL A 6 -7.61 -15.49 -3.39
C VAL A 6 -6.22 -15.92 -3.86
N THR A 7 -5.37 -14.94 -4.13
CA THR A 7 -3.95 -15.17 -4.47
C THR A 7 -3.08 -14.67 -3.32
N ALA A 8 -2.22 -15.54 -2.79
CA ALA A 8 -1.23 -15.18 -1.78
C ALA A 8 0.12 -14.91 -2.44
N LYS A 9 0.85 -13.90 -1.94
CA LYS A 9 2.19 -13.53 -2.39
C LYS A 9 3.11 -13.33 -1.19
N LEU A 10 4.26 -14.01 -1.22
CA LEU A 10 5.30 -13.81 -0.22
C LEU A 10 5.83 -12.37 -0.29
N GLN A 11 5.98 -11.74 0.85
CA GLN A 11 6.46 -10.37 1.05
C GLN A 11 7.79 -10.36 1.82
N ARG A 12 8.55 -9.28 1.67
CA ARG A 12 9.78 -9.05 2.41
C ARG A 12 9.46 -8.54 3.81
N HIS A 13 9.71 -9.37 4.81
CA HIS A 13 9.55 -9.06 6.23
C HIS A 13 10.41 -10.01 7.07
N ALA A 14 10.72 -9.64 8.31
CA ALA A 14 11.34 -10.56 9.26
C ALA A 14 10.41 -11.73 9.56
N GLY A 15 10.76 -12.92 9.12
CA GLY A 15 9.87 -14.07 9.05
C GLY A 15 9.09 -14.08 7.72
N ASN A 16 8.11 -14.97 7.61
CA ASN A 16 7.27 -15.06 6.41
C ASN A 16 6.02 -14.19 6.58
N SER A 17 5.89 -13.17 5.75
CA SER A 17 4.67 -12.39 5.58
C SER A 17 4.05 -12.67 4.22
N TYR A 18 2.73 -12.61 4.12
CA TYR A 18 2.00 -12.82 2.87
C TYR A 18 1.00 -11.69 2.63
N GLY A 19 1.07 -11.11 1.45
CA GLY A 19 -0.02 -10.29 0.92
C GLY A 19 -1.08 -11.17 0.27
N TYR A 20 -2.30 -10.65 0.25
CA TYR A 20 -3.46 -11.35 -0.31
C TYR A 20 -4.18 -10.47 -1.31
N ARG A 21 -4.49 -11.04 -2.47
CA ARG A 21 -5.32 -10.42 -3.50
C ARG A 21 -6.63 -11.20 -3.59
N PHE A 22 -7.73 -10.51 -3.35
CA PHE A 22 -9.10 -11.03 -3.39
C PHE A 22 -9.78 -10.51 -4.65
N GLU A 23 -10.31 -11.40 -5.46
CA GLU A 23 -11.04 -11.06 -6.70
C GLU A 23 -12.39 -11.77 -6.71
N GLY A 24 -13.45 -11.00 -6.90
CA GLY A 24 -14.80 -11.54 -6.99
C GLY A 24 -15.72 -10.63 -7.81
N GLY A 25 -16.41 -11.20 -8.80
CA GLY A 25 -17.15 -10.41 -9.77
C GLY A 25 -16.21 -9.50 -10.56
N ASP A 26 -16.47 -8.19 -10.51
CA ASP A 26 -15.66 -7.13 -11.12
C ASP A 26 -14.81 -6.34 -10.08
N ARG A 27 -14.68 -6.87 -8.87
CA ARG A 27 -14.01 -6.21 -7.74
C ARG A 27 -12.70 -6.88 -7.37
N CYS A 28 -11.76 -6.05 -6.95
CA CYS A 28 -10.44 -6.50 -6.51
C CYS A 28 -9.95 -5.72 -5.30
N VAL A 29 -9.61 -6.43 -4.22
CA VAL A 29 -8.99 -5.87 -3.02
C VAL A 29 -7.64 -6.53 -2.80
N VAL A 30 -6.63 -5.74 -2.46
CA VAL A 30 -5.31 -6.23 -2.05
C VAL A 30 -5.03 -5.83 -0.61
N TYR A 31 -4.60 -6.79 0.19
CA TYR A 31 -4.09 -6.59 1.55
C TYR A 31 -2.59 -6.88 1.55
N SER A 32 -1.77 -5.87 1.76
CA SER A 32 -0.32 -5.95 1.69
C SER A 32 0.30 -5.14 2.82
N THR A 33 0.31 -5.72 4.01
CA THR A 33 0.95 -5.15 5.21
C THR A 33 2.09 -6.02 5.68
N ASP A 34 2.91 -5.52 6.61
CA ASP A 34 4.15 -6.17 7.03
C ASP A 34 5.02 -6.51 5.82
N SER A 35 5.28 -5.49 5.01
CA SER A 35 5.98 -5.64 3.74
C SER A 35 6.91 -4.46 3.46
N GLU A 36 8.17 -4.76 3.24
CA GLU A 36 9.16 -3.81 2.73
C GLU A 36 9.25 -3.92 1.21
N HIS A 37 9.28 -2.79 0.52
CA HIS A 37 9.46 -2.73 -0.93
C HIS A 37 10.68 -1.89 -1.28
N LYS A 38 11.61 -2.48 -2.04
CA LYS A 38 12.83 -1.80 -2.50
C LYS A 38 12.73 -1.45 -3.98
N PHE A 39 12.74 -0.16 -4.29
CA PHE A 39 12.77 0.30 -5.68
C PHE A 39 14.10 0.03 -6.39
N THR A 40 15.14 -0.29 -5.65
CA THR A 40 16.45 -0.71 -6.19
C THR A 40 16.42 -2.08 -6.83
N GLU A 41 15.34 -2.85 -6.62
CA GLU A 41 15.12 -4.17 -7.19
C GLU A 41 13.96 -4.12 -8.23
N PRO A 42 14.24 -3.83 -9.51
CA PRO A 42 13.20 -3.61 -10.53
C PRO A 42 12.24 -4.80 -10.71
N ASP A 43 12.74 -6.03 -10.59
CA ASP A 43 11.94 -7.24 -10.74
C ASP A 43 10.93 -7.40 -9.59
N GLU A 44 11.35 -7.12 -8.36
CA GLU A 44 10.47 -7.13 -7.18
C GLU A 44 9.39 -6.06 -7.30
N SER A 45 9.78 -4.83 -7.60
CA SER A 45 8.87 -3.70 -7.80
C SER A 45 7.85 -3.98 -8.91
N THR A 46 8.28 -4.55 -10.04
CA THR A 46 7.39 -4.95 -11.14
C THR A 46 6.44 -6.08 -10.72
N SER A 47 6.92 -7.04 -9.94
CA SER A 47 6.11 -8.15 -9.43
C SER A 47 5.00 -7.65 -8.49
N PHE A 48 5.27 -6.67 -7.62
CA PHE A 48 4.26 -6.08 -6.74
C PHE A 48 3.31 -5.14 -7.48
N ALA A 49 3.77 -4.35 -8.44
CA ALA A 49 2.89 -3.56 -9.30
C ALA A 49 1.91 -4.46 -10.07
N ARG A 50 2.36 -5.62 -10.51
CA ARG A 50 1.50 -6.62 -11.15
C ARG A 50 0.50 -7.24 -10.16
N PHE A 51 0.91 -7.51 -8.93
CA PHE A 51 0.04 -8.03 -7.87
C PHE A 51 -1.04 -7.03 -7.45
N PHE A 52 -0.76 -5.72 -7.50
CA PHE A 52 -1.71 -4.64 -7.21
C PHE A 52 -2.55 -4.22 -8.42
N ARG A 53 -2.29 -4.77 -9.60
CA ARG A 53 -2.85 -4.31 -10.87
C ARG A 53 -4.36 -4.14 -10.83
N ASN A 54 -4.81 -2.91 -11.17
CA ASN A 54 -6.22 -2.53 -11.27
C ASN A 54 -7.04 -2.82 -10.00
N ALA A 55 -6.43 -2.88 -8.83
CA ALA A 55 -7.16 -3.08 -7.58
C ALA A 55 -8.09 -1.89 -7.32
N ASP A 56 -9.31 -2.18 -6.84
CA ASP A 56 -10.23 -1.15 -6.36
C ASP A 56 -9.69 -0.54 -5.06
N VAL A 57 -9.13 -1.38 -4.17
CA VAL A 57 -8.48 -0.94 -2.94
C VAL A 57 -7.19 -1.73 -2.72
N VAL A 58 -6.13 -1.02 -2.34
CA VAL A 58 -4.89 -1.58 -1.78
C VAL A 58 -4.74 -1.11 -0.34
N ILE A 59 -4.82 -2.03 0.61
CA ILE A 59 -4.51 -1.80 2.02
C ILE A 59 -3.00 -2.04 2.17
N PHE A 60 -2.26 -0.98 2.51
CA PHE A 60 -0.81 -0.95 2.36
C PHE A 60 -0.09 -0.52 3.64
N ASP A 61 1.04 -1.17 3.91
CA ASP A 61 1.94 -0.83 5.01
C ASP A 61 2.52 0.58 4.83
N ALA A 62 2.23 1.46 5.75
CA ALA A 62 2.69 2.85 5.77
C ALA A 62 3.30 3.25 7.12
N MET A 63 4.01 2.30 7.74
CA MET A 63 4.56 2.47 9.09
C MET A 63 5.62 3.56 9.15
N TYR A 64 6.46 3.70 8.12
CA TYR A 64 7.62 4.57 8.14
C TYR A 64 7.46 5.81 7.27
N SER A 65 8.16 6.89 7.62
CA SER A 65 8.47 7.95 6.67
C SER A 65 9.42 7.40 5.58
N LEU A 66 9.47 8.05 4.42
CA LEU A 66 10.41 7.66 3.37
C LEU A 66 11.86 7.70 3.87
N ALA A 67 12.22 8.72 4.66
CA ALA A 67 13.56 8.86 5.21
C ALA A 67 13.92 7.69 6.13
N ASP A 68 13.00 7.25 6.98
CA ASP A 68 13.20 6.10 7.85
C ASP A 68 13.31 4.79 7.06
N ALA A 69 12.44 4.61 6.05
CA ALA A 69 12.41 3.40 5.24
C ALA A 69 13.70 3.17 4.42
N ILE A 70 14.38 4.24 4.01
CA ILE A 70 15.61 4.15 3.20
C ILE A 70 16.91 4.31 4.00
N SER A 71 16.82 4.51 5.32
CA SER A 71 17.97 4.76 6.18
C SER A 71 18.08 3.76 7.33
N VAL A 72 17.81 4.22 8.55
CA VAL A 72 18.04 3.46 9.80
C VAL A 72 17.13 2.24 9.91
N LYS A 73 15.93 2.30 9.33
CA LYS A 73 14.92 1.23 9.39
C LYS A 73 14.84 0.38 8.12
N ALA A 74 15.79 0.53 7.20
CA ALA A 74 15.93 -0.36 6.06
C ALA A 74 16.13 -1.81 6.55
N ASP A 75 15.51 -2.76 5.85
CA ASP A 75 15.48 -4.19 6.21
C ASP A 75 14.70 -4.54 7.52
N TRP A 76 13.89 -3.61 8.04
CA TRP A 76 13.01 -3.88 9.18
C TRP A 76 11.65 -4.48 8.75
N GLY A 77 11.40 -4.56 7.44
CA GLY A 77 10.25 -5.27 6.89
C GLY A 77 8.98 -4.42 6.70
N HIS A 78 9.11 -3.09 6.71
CA HIS A 78 7.99 -2.16 6.53
C HIS A 78 8.26 -1.12 5.46
N SER A 79 7.19 -0.53 4.95
CA SER A 79 7.21 0.45 3.87
C SER A 79 6.78 1.85 4.31
N SER A 80 6.79 2.77 3.36
CA SER A 80 6.32 4.14 3.53
C SER A 80 5.11 4.43 2.65
N ASN A 81 4.36 5.48 3.03
CA ASN A 81 3.25 6.02 2.25
C ASN A 81 3.66 6.38 0.81
N ILE A 82 4.86 6.90 0.60
CA ILE A 82 5.38 7.28 -0.73
C ILE A 82 5.56 6.05 -1.62
N VAL A 83 6.14 4.98 -1.08
CA VAL A 83 6.28 3.70 -1.78
C VAL A 83 4.91 3.14 -2.19
N GLY A 84 3.90 3.27 -1.31
CA GLY A 84 2.53 2.89 -1.61
C GLY A 84 1.95 3.65 -2.81
N VAL A 85 2.14 4.97 -2.88
CA VAL A 85 1.71 5.79 -4.02
C VAL A 85 2.38 5.33 -5.32
N GLU A 86 3.70 5.18 -5.32
CA GLU A 86 4.46 4.77 -6.50
C GLU A 86 3.99 3.40 -7.05
N LEU A 87 3.82 2.42 -6.18
CA LEU A 87 3.35 1.10 -6.58
C LEU A 87 1.90 1.12 -7.09
N CYS A 88 1.01 1.84 -6.41
CA CYS A 88 -0.40 1.94 -6.80
C CYS A 88 -0.59 2.70 -8.12
N GLN A 89 0.14 3.79 -8.34
CA GLN A 89 0.12 4.51 -9.62
C GLN A 89 0.60 3.63 -10.77
N ARG A 90 1.71 2.91 -10.60
CA ARG A 90 2.22 1.96 -11.60
C ARG A 90 1.27 0.80 -11.87
N ALA A 91 0.54 0.37 -10.86
CA ALA A 91 -0.44 -0.70 -10.93
C ALA A 91 -1.79 -0.27 -11.51
N GLY A 92 -2.08 1.02 -11.59
CA GLY A 92 -3.40 1.53 -11.94
C GLY A 92 -4.46 1.23 -10.88
N ALA A 93 -4.06 1.11 -9.61
CA ALA A 93 -4.98 0.96 -8.49
C ALA A 93 -5.79 2.24 -8.29
N ARG A 94 -6.99 2.12 -7.71
CA ARG A 94 -7.92 3.24 -7.56
C ARG A 94 -7.90 3.90 -6.19
N HIS A 95 -7.63 3.12 -5.15
CA HIS A 95 -7.62 3.57 -3.77
C HIS A 95 -6.45 2.96 -3.01
N LEU A 96 -5.62 3.81 -2.42
CA LEU A 96 -4.57 3.46 -1.47
C LEU A 96 -5.06 3.74 -0.05
N CYS A 97 -5.26 2.70 0.73
CA CYS A 97 -5.60 2.80 2.15
C CYS A 97 -4.33 2.56 2.99
N LEU A 98 -3.81 3.62 3.60
CA LEU A 98 -2.64 3.55 4.46
C LEU A 98 -3.00 2.83 5.75
N PHE A 99 -2.25 1.79 6.08
CA PHE A 99 -2.47 0.91 7.22
C PHE A 99 -1.15 0.71 7.98
N HIS A 100 -1.20 0.03 9.12
CA HIS A 100 -0.03 -0.28 9.93
C HIS A 100 0.78 0.96 10.31
N HIS A 101 0.10 1.98 10.85
CA HIS A 101 0.74 3.22 11.30
C HIS A 101 1.70 2.95 12.47
N GLU A 102 2.77 3.74 12.56
CA GLU A 102 3.68 3.71 13.72
C GLU A 102 2.87 3.87 15.01
N PRO A 103 2.95 2.93 15.98
CA PRO A 103 2.13 2.97 17.20
C PRO A 103 2.26 4.25 18.04
N ALA A 104 3.39 4.96 17.90
CA ALA A 104 3.63 6.23 18.59
C ALA A 104 3.00 7.44 17.87
N SER A 105 2.41 7.27 16.69
CA SER A 105 1.79 8.37 15.94
C SER A 105 0.45 8.78 16.54
N SER A 106 0.26 10.09 16.73
CA SER A 106 -1.03 10.67 17.06
C SER A 106 -1.93 10.77 15.83
N ASP A 107 -3.24 10.93 16.03
CA ASP A 107 -4.21 11.16 14.95
C ASP A 107 -3.82 12.37 14.08
N ASP A 108 -3.40 13.47 14.69
CA ASP A 108 -2.90 14.66 13.97
C ASP A 108 -1.68 14.33 13.08
N THR A 109 -0.82 13.41 13.51
CA THR A 109 0.33 12.98 12.73
C THR A 109 -0.14 12.14 11.54
N ILE A 110 -1.08 11.22 11.74
CA ILE A 110 -1.65 10.39 10.67
C ILE A 110 -2.38 11.28 9.64
N ASP A 111 -3.18 12.25 10.09
CA ASP A 111 -3.88 13.19 9.20
C ASP A 111 -2.91 14.00 8.36
N ARG A 112 -1.77 14.43 8.93
CA ARG A 112 -0.70 15.11 8.19
C ARG A 112 -0.08 14.19 7.14
N VAL A 113 0.22 12.95 7.49
CA VAL A 113 0.75 11.95 6.55
C VAL A 113 -0.22 11.75 5.38
N VAL A 114 -1.53 11.62 5.63
CA VAL A 114 -2.53 11.51 4.56
C VAL A 114 -2.53 12.74 3.66
N LYS A 115 -2.50 13.95 4.23
CA LYS A 115 -2.49 15.21 3.48
C LYS A 115 -1.24 15.30 2.59
N ASP A 116 -0.07 15.00 3.14
CA ASP A 116 1.20 15.05 2.41
C ASP A 116 1.26 13.96 1.32
N THR A 117 0.71 12.78 1.60
CA THR A 117 0.59 11.67 0.63
C THR A 117 -0.31 12.06 -0.55
N ARG A 118 -1.46 12.68 -0.29
CA ARG A 118 -2.35 13.20 -1.33
C ARG A 118 -1.65 14.26 -2.19
N ARG A 119 -0.90 15.15 -1.55
CA ARG A 119 -0.13 16.16 -2.28
C ARG A 119 0.96 15.55 -3.16
N TYR A 120 1.67 14.54 -2.64
CA TYR A 120 2.64 13.80 -3.42
C TYR A 120 2.00 13.10 -4.62
N GLU A 121 0.87 12.43 -4.40
CA GLU A 121 0.11 11.77 -5.46
C GLU A 121 -0.29 12.77 -6.58
N GLU A 122 -0.82 13.93 -6.22
CA GLU A 122 -1.18 14.97 -7.19
C GLU A 122 0.00 15.44 -8.05
N ILE A 123 1.18 15.60 -7.43
CA ILE A 123 2.39 16.07 -8.12
C ILE A 123 2.97 15.02 -9.05
N THR A 124 2.93 13.74 -8.64
CA THR A 124 3.57 12.63 -9.37
C THR A 124 2.64 11.89 -10.32
N ARG A 125 1.35 12.22 -10.28
CA ARG A 125 0.32 11.58 -11.11
C ARG A 125 0.61 11.70 -12.60
N THR A 126 0.65 10.55 -13.27
CA THR A 126 0.80 10.46 -14.73
C THR A 126 -0.42 9.83 -15.41
N GLY A 127 -1.37 9.30 -14.64
CA GLY A 127 -2.57 8.60 -15.12
C GLY A 127 -3.84 9.03 -14.39
N ALA A 128 -4.73 8.08 -14.14
CA ALA A 128 -5.95 8.32 -13.37
C ALA A 128 -5.61 8.69 -11.91
N PRO A 129 -6.45 9.52 -11.25
CA PRO A 129 -6.27 9.85 -9.85
C PRO A 129 -6.30 8.61 -8.95
N LEU A 130 -5.38 8.57 -7.99
CA LEU A 130 -5.37 7.59 -6.90
C LEU A 130 -5.98 8.23 -5.65
N TYR A 131 -7.10 7.70 -5.17
CA TYR A 131 -7.64 8.14 -3.89
C TYR A 131 -6.76 7.63 -2.75
N VAL A 132 -6.49 8.48 -1.75
CA VAL A 132 -5.66 8.12 -0.58
C VAL A 132 -6.45 8.36 0.71
N SER A 133 -6.51 7.34 1.57
CA SER A 133 -7.05 7.42 2.92
C SER A 133 -6.12 6.77 3.94
N ALA A 134 -6.37 6.99 5.22
CA ALA A 134 -5.79 6.20 6.30
C ALA A 134 -6.86 5.29 6.90
N ALA A 135 -6.48 4.08 7.26
CA ALA A 135 -7.34 3.17 7.99
C ALA A 135 -7.55 3.63 9.44
N TYR A 136 -8.74 3.40 9.95
CA TYR A 136 -9.11 3.60 11.35
C TYR A 136 -10.07 2.49 11.81
N ASP A 137 -10.23 2.34 13.12
CA ASP A 137 -11.06 1.30 13.70
C ASP A 137 -12.52 1.43 13.22
N ALA A 138 -13.09 0.31 12.78
CA ALA A 138 -14.44 0.21 12.22
C ALA A 138 -14.63 0.98 10.88
N MET A 139 -13.56 1.29 10.14
CA MET A 139 -13.67 1.85 8.81
C MET A 139 -14.33 0.84 7.85
N GLU A 140 -15.32 1.30 7.10
CA GLU A 140 -15.95 0.55 6.02
C GLU A 140 -15.61 1.21 4.67
N ILE A 141 -15.31 0.39 3.68
CA ILE A 141 -15.03 0.83 2.31
C ILE A 141 -15.99 0.10 1.36
N ASP A 142 -16.86 0.86 0.72
CA ASP A 142 -17.74 0.33 -0.34
C ASP A 142 -16.97 0.21 -1.66
N LEU A 143 -17.12 -0.93 -2.35
CA LEU A 143 -16.42 -1.27 -3.60
C LEU A 143 -17.31 -1.12 -4.83
#